data_b2524aff985d0860c377fd3f388cbec1
#
_entry.id   b2524aff985d0860c377fd3f388cbec1
#
_cell.length_a   1.000
_cell.length_b   1.000
_cell.length_c   1.000
_cell.angle_alpha   90.00
_cell.angle_beta   90.00
_cell.angle_gamma   90.00
#
_symmetry.space_group_name_H-M   'P 1'
#
loop_
_entity.id
_entity.type
_entity.pdbx_description
1 polymer ?
#
loop_
_entity_poly.entity_id
_entity_poly.type
_entity_poly.pdbx_seq_one_letter_code
_entity_poly.pdbx_strand_id
1 'polypeptide(L)'
;MDHNFSESLITRKEAVVSSKGIVASQHKLASRAGAKVLAEGGNAVDAAVATAFTVSVLEPWMSGIGGGGHMLIHDAPSGKVHAIEFGMRLSLIHI
;
A
#
# COMPACT_ATOMS: atom_id res chain seq x y z
N MET A 1 -18.49 10.76 -32.41
CA MET A 1 -18.49 10.59 -31.51
C MET A 1 -17.78 11.22 -30.68
N ASP A 2 -17.56 11.15 -29.96
CA ASP A 2 -17.47 11.88 -29.16
C ASP A 2 -16.20 12.06 -28.56
N HIS A 3 -15.50 13.15 -28.79
CA HIS A 3 -14.31 13.50 -28.09
C HIS A 3 -14.50 13.53 -26.63
N ASN A 4 -15.63 14.02 -26.16
CA ASN A 4 -15.89 14.13 -24.73
C ASN A 4 -15.90 12.78 -24.04
N PHE A 5 -16.42 11.78 -24.71
CA PHE A 5 -16.44 10.45 -24.16
C PHE A 5 -15.02 9.87 -24.06
N SER A 6 -14.22 10.09 -25.09
CA SER A 6 -12.82 9.62 -25.07
C SER A 6 -12.02 10.32 -23.99
N GLU A 7 -12.19 11.61 -23.84
CA GLU A 7 -11.47 12.37 -22.81
C GLU A 7 -11.84 11.95 -21.41
N SER A 8 -13.12 11.60 -21.19
CA SER A 8 -13.55 11.19 -19.86
C SER A 8 -12.96 9.85 -19.42
N LEU A 9 -12.44 9.08 -20.36
CA LEU A 9 -11.80 7.80 -20.05
C LEU A 9 -10.32 7.94 -19.75
N ILE A 10 -9.75 9.12 -20.01
CA ILE A 10 -8.34 9.34 -19.76
C ILE A 10 -8.16 9.89 -18.35
N THR A 11 -7.47 9.13 -17.51
CA THR A 11 -7.14 9.57 -16.18
C THR A 11 -5.68 9.96 -16.12
N ARG A 12 -5.42 11.18 -15.69
CA ARG A 12 -4.05 11.68 -15.54
C ARG A 12 -3.81 12.07 -14.10
N LYS A 13 -2.73 11.57 -13.55
CA LYS A 13 -2.26 11.94 -12.23
C LYS A 13 -0.84 12.43 -12.34
N GLU A 14 -0.52 13.44 -11.57
CA GLU A 14 0.84 13.93 -11.55
C GLU A 14 1.76 12.89 -10.94
N ALA A 15 2.94 12.75 -11.54
CA ALA A 15 3.96 11.90 -10.97
C ALA A 15 4.55 12.59 -9.76
N VAL A 16 4.70 11.84 -8.67
CA VAL A 16 5.34 12.34 -7.48
C VAL A 16 6.77 11.82 -7.45
N VAL A 17 7.72 12.74 -7.30
CA VAL A 17 9.13 12.38 -7.29
C VAL A 17 9.72 12.83 -5.97
N SER A 18 10.48 11.95 -5.32
CA SER A 18 11.14 12.26 -4.06
C SER A 18 12.48 11.56 -3.99
N SER A 19 13.49 12.26 -3.47
CA SER A 19 14.81 11.67 -3.24
C SER A 19 14.93 10.98 -1.91
N LYS A 20 13.97 11.19 -0.99
CA LYS A 20 14.06 10.67 0.38
C LYS A 20 13.21 9.43 0.61
N GLY A 21 12.21 9.23 -0.20
CA GLY A 21 11.32 8.10 -0.07
C GLY A 21 9.94 8.45 -0.57
N ILE A 22 9.12 7.44 -0.75
CA ILE A 22 7.77 7.65 -1.26
C ILE A 22 6.84 6.61 -0.66
N VAL A 23 5.60 7.02 -0.39
CA VAL A 23 4.55 6.13 0.07
C VAL A 23 3.34 6.36 -0.82
N ALA A 24 2.82 5.29 -1.36
CA ALA A 24 1.62 5.33 -2.19
C ALA A 24 0.59 4.37 -1.62
N SER A 25 -0.64 4.84 -1.48
CA SER A 25 -1.74 4.02 -1.01
C SER A 25 -3.04 4.54 -1.60
N GLN A 26 -4.12 3.86 -1.31
CA GLN A 26 -5.42 4.24 -1.82
C GLN A 26 -6.00 5.45 -1.10
N HIS A 27 -5.53 5.76 0.10
CA HIS A 27 -6.05 6.87 0.88
C HIS A 27 -4.93 7.81 1.30
N LYS A 28 -5.16 9.11 1.12
CA LYS A 28 -4.17 10.14 1.41
C LYS A 28 -3.69 10.13 2.87
N LEU A 29 -4.60 9.93 3.80
CA LEU A 29 -4.25 9.91 5.21
C LEU A 29 -3.40 8.69 5.56
N ALA A 30 -3.63 7.56 4.91
CA ALA A 30 -2.82 6.37 5.10
C ALA A 30 -1.40 6.59 4.58
N SER A 31 -1.27 7.22 3.41
CA SER A 31 0.03 7.55 2.86
C SER A 31 0.80 8.51 3.77
N ARG A 32 0.11 9.47 4.37
CA ARG A 32 0.72 10.39 5.32
C ARG A 32 1.23 9.67 6.57
N ALA A 33 0.48 8.70 7.06
CA ALA A 33 0.92 7.91 8.21
C ALA A 33 2.21 7.17 7.91
N GLY A 34 2.31 6.55 6.73
CA GLY A 34 3.52 5.88 6.31
C GLY A 34 4.69 6.84 6.12
N ALA A 35 4.43 7.98 5.49
CA ALA A 35 5.46 9.00 5.28
C ALA A 35 5.99 9.54 6.61
N LYS A 36 5.12 9.70 7.60
CA LYS A 36 5.54 10.14 8.92
C LYS A 36 6.49 9.14 9.57
N VAL A 37 6.21 7.85 9.43
CA VAL A 37 7.09 6.80 9.95
C VAL A 37 8.47 6.88 9.30
N LEU A 38 8.52 7.08 7.97
CA LEU A 38 9.80 7.24 7.29
C LEU A 38 10.54 8.48 7.77
N ALA A 39 9.83 9.59 7.98
CA ALA A 39 10.44 10.84 8.46
C ALA A 39 11.01 10.68 9.86
N GLU A 40 10.43 9.81 10.67
CA GLU A 40 10.89 9.57 12.04
C GLU A 40 11.98 8.51 12.13
N GLY A 41 12.49 8.05 11.00
CA GLY A 41 13.59 7.10 10.96
C GLY A 41 13.19 5.64 10.80
N GLY A 42 11.92 5.36 10.59
CA GLY A 42 11.46 4.01 10.33
C GLY A 42 11.87 3.53 8.94
N ASN A 43 11.89 2.22 8.75
CA ASN A 43 12.22 1.66 7.44
C ASN A 43 10.96 1.46 6.60
N ALA A 44 11.15 0.92 5.38
CA ALA A 44 10.04 0.72 4.45
C ALA A 44 8.99 -0.24 5.00
N VAL A 45 9.40 -1.26 5.74
CA VAL A 45 8.45 -2.21 6.34
C VAL A 45 7.62 -1.52 7.43
N ASP A 46 8.26 -0.70 8.26
CA ASP A 46 7.55 0.07 9.29
C ASP A 46 6.51 0.97 8.65
N ALA A 47 6.89 1.65 7.55
CA ALA A 47 5.99 2.54 6.84
C ALA A 47 4.83 1.78 6.20
N ALA A 48 5.12 0.61 5.62
CA ALA A 48 4.08 -0.21 4.99
C ALA A 48 3.07 -0.71 6.02
N VAL A 49 3.54 -1.13 7.20
CA VAL A 49 2.67 -1.61 8.27
C VAL A 49 1.79 -0.46 8.78
N ALA A 50 2.37 0.71 9.01
CA ALA A 50 1.62 1.87 9.46
C ALA A 50 0.55 2.27 8.45
N THR A 51 0.90 2.26 7.16
CA THR A 51 -0.04 2.57 6.09
C THR A 51 -1.17 1.57 6.04
N ALA A 52 -0.84 0.28 6.14
CA ALA A 52 -1.83 -0.79 6.08
C ALA A 52 -2.83 -0.71 7.23
N PHE A 53 -2.36 -0.49 8.46
CA PHE A 53 -3.26 -0.34 9.60
C PHE A 53 -4.16 0.89 9.46
N THR A 54 -3.61 1.98 8.94
CA THR A 54 -4.39 3.21 8.76
C THR A 54 -5.47 3.02 7.70
N VAL A 55 -5.15 2.36 6.58
CA VAL A 55 -6.12 2.06 5.54
C VAL A 55 -7.24 1.18 6.10
N SER A 56 -6.91 0.24 6.97
CA SER A 56 -7.90 -0.64 7.58
C SER A 56 -8.96 0.13 8.36
N VAL A 57 -8.58 1.26 8.96
CA VAL A 57 -9.52 2.11 9.68
C VAL A 57 -10.30 3.01 8.73
N LEU A 58 -9.62 3.57 7.73
CA LEU A 58 -10.22 4.53 6.81
C LEU A 58 -11.14 3.88 5.78
N GLU A 59 -10.81 2.67 5.37
CA GLU A 59 -11.56 1.94 4.35
C GLU A 59 -11.86 0.52 4.80
N PRO A 60 -12.65 0.35 5.87
CA PRO A 60 -12.88 -0.98 6.43
C PRO A 60 -13.63 -1.93 5.50
N TRP A 61 -14.30 -1.40 4.46
CA TRP A 61 -14.99 -2.23 3.48
C TRP A 61 -14.03 -2.86 2.47
N MET A 62 -12.79 -2.36 2.37
CA MET A 62 -11.80 -2.84 1.41
C MET A 62 -10.59 -3.47 2.08
N SER A 63 -10.41 -3.25 3.38
CA SER A 63 -9.19 -3.64 4.06
C SER A 63 -9.49 -3.98 5.51
N GLY A 64 -8.66 -4.82 6.11
CA GLY A 64 -8.81 -5.20 7.50
C GLY A 64 -7.62 -6.01 7.98
N ILE A 65 -7.54 -6.19 9.30
CA ILE A 65 -6.42 -6.91 9.92
C ILE A 65 -6.39 -8.37 9.51
N GLY A 66 -7.55 -8.97 9.29
CA GLY A 66 -7.64 -10.37 8.90
C GLY A 66 -7.52 -10.64 7.40
N GLY A 67 -7.18 -9.63 6.62
CA GLY A 67 -7.08 -9.78 5.19
C GLY A 67 -5.85 -10.54 4.74
N GLY A 68 -5.87 -10.95 3.47
CA GLY A 68 -4.73 -11.61 2.86
C GLY A 68 -4.00 -10.70 1.89
N GLY A 69 -2.86 -11.14 1.42
CA GLY A 69 -2.10 -10.35 0.46
C GLY A 69 -0.74 -10.95 0.17
N HIS A 70 0.06 -10.15 -0.51
CA HIS A 70 1.43 -10.48 -0.84
C HIS A 70 2.31 -9.28 -0.49
N MET A 71 3.53 -9.55 -0.09
CA MET A 71 4.49 -8.50 0.21
C MET A 71 5.84 -8.86 -0.37
N LEU A 72 6.47 -7.91 -1.06
CA LEU A 72 7.84 -8.03 -1.53
C LEU A 72 8.68 -7.03 -0.76
N ILE A 73 9.76 -7.51 -0.16
CA ILE A 73 10.64 -6.69 0.65
C ILE A 73 12.05 -6.79 0.08
N HIS A 74 12.63 -5.65 -0.27
CA HIS A 74 14.03 -5.57 -0.66
C HIS A 74 14.84 -5.18 0.55
N ASP A 75 15.75 -6.08 0.95
CA ASP A 75 16.65 -5.83 2.07
C ASP A 75 17.94 -5.24 1.52
N ALA A 76 18.13 -3.94 1.67
CA ALA A 76 19.26 -3.25 1.09
C ALA A 76 20.61 -3.76 1.58
N PRO A 77 20.83 -4.01 2.90
CA PRO A 77 22.13 -4.51 3.36
C PRO A 77 22.54 -5.83 2.74
N SER A 78 21.62 -6.77 2.56
CA SER A 78 21.94 -8.08 2.00
C SER A 78 21.71 -8.15 0.50
N GLY A 79 20.99 -7.21 -0.08
CA GLY A 79 20.60 -7.21 -1.48
C GLY A 79 19.56 -8.27 -1.83
N LYS A 80 19.00 -8.94 -0.84
CA LYS A 80 18.01 -9.99 -1.08
C LYS A 80 16.60 -9.43 -1.15
N VAL A 81 15.73 -10.12 -1.88
CA VAL A 81 14.31 -9.79 -1.94
C VAL A 81 13.55 -10.93 -1.27
N HIS A 82 12.71 -10.57 -0.32
CA HIS A 82 11.86 -11.53 0.38
C HIS A 82 10.44 -11.40 -0.13
N ALA A 83 9.81 -12.53 -0.40
CA ALA A 83 8.41 -12.58 -0.80
C ALA A 83 7.62 -13.27 0.29
N ILE A 84 6.58 -12.59 0.77
CA ILE A 84 5.70 -13.12 1.81
C ILE A 84 4.31 -13.25 1.21
N GLU A 85 3.73 -14.45 1.34
CA GLU A 85 2.38 -14.68 0.90
C GLU A 85 1.53 -15.01 2.11
N PHE A 86 0.47 -14.23 2.32
CA PHE A 86 -0.43 -14.44 3.45
C PHE A 86 -1.87 -14.48 2.94
N GLY A 87 -2.23 -15.62 2.38
CA GLY A 87 -3.59 -15.85 1.92
C GLY A 87 -4.55 -16.11 3.07
N MET A 88 -5.82 -15.94 2.80
CA MET A 88 -6.85 -16.22 3.79
C MET A 88 -7.01 -17.72 3.96
N ARG A 89 -7.21 -18.16 5.21
CA ARG A 89 -7.42 -19.60 5.49
C ARG A 89 -8.88 -19.96 5.35
N LEU A 90 -9.28 -20.21 4.13
CA LEU A 90 -10.66 -20.56 3.85
C LEU A 90 -11.06 -21.96 4.36
N SER A 91 -10.08 -22.82 4.59
CA SER A 91 -10.33 -24.17 5.07
C SER A 91 -11.00 -24.18 6.45
N LEU A 92 -10.86 -23.12 7.22
CA LEU A 92 -11.51 -23.02 8.51
C LEU A 92 -12.99 -22.74 8.42
N ILE A 93 -13.46 -22.34 7.26
CA ILE A 93 -14.86 -22.02 7.03
C ILE A 93 -15.70 -23.29 6.87
N HIS A 94 -15.06 -24.39 6.50
CA HIS A 94 -15.77 -25.64 6.26
C HIS A 94 -16.09 -26.43 7.52
N ILE A 95 -15.60 -25.96 8.60
CA ILE A 95 -15.87 -26.60 9.88
C ILE A 95 -17.18 -26.10 10.45
#